data_da2d3097176506249045f81f09f0cc03
#
_entry.id   da2d3097176506249045f81f09f0cc03
#
_cell.length_a   1.000
_cell.length_b   1.000
_cell.length_c   1.000
_cell.angle_alpha   90.00
_cell.angle_beta   90.00
_cell.angle_gamma   90.00
#
_symmetry.space_group_name_H-M   'P 1'
#
loop_
_entity.id
_entity.type
_entity.pdbx_description
1 polymer ?
#
loop_
_entity_poly.entity_id
_entity_poly.type
_entity_poly.pdbx_seq_one_letter_code
_entity_poly.pdbx_strand_id
1 'polypeptide(L)'
;RYDAAATKAWKILNDLEPHLWREGKTYPANPSALTQLFANTEIAIYFNYNPANIAKEVTNGVFPDTVRTYRMNDGNIGNTNYTIIPYNSPNKAAALVLQNVLLSGEAQLEKAKPSVWGTNPGIEMDRTDPAILAAFNAIEKHPAAIPMDNTDGALPELQGEWIKAIEKGWIENVGTN
;
A
#
# COMPACT_ATOMS: atom_id res chain seq x y z
N ARG A 1 0.81 26.93 -6.59
CA ARG A 1 1.12 26.01 -5.47
C ARG A 1 1.81 24.73 -5.96
N TYR A 2 1.40 24.15 -7.12
CA TYR A 2 2.03 22.94 -7.68
C TYR A 2 3.51 23.18 -7.98
N ASP A 3 3.84 24.19 -8.76
CA ASP A 3 5.22 24.42 -9.23
C ASP A 3 6.25 24.53 -8.09
N ALA A 4 5.90 25.22 -7.01
CA ALA A 4 6.79 25.35 -5.87
C ALA A 4 7.00 24.04 -5.11
N ALA A 5 5.94 23.22 -4.96
CA ALA A 5 6.05 21.92 -4.31
C ALA A 5 6.78 20.91 -5.23
N ALA A 6 6.45 20.92 -6.51
CA ALA A 6 7.07 20.06 -7.51
C ALA A 6 8.58 20.35 -7.65
N THR A 7 8.99 21.62 -7.75
CA THR A 7 10.41 22.00 -7.80
C THR A 7 11.19 21.45 -6.60
N LYS A 8 10.63 21.52 -5.39
CA LYS A 8 11.24 20.96 -4.19
C LYS A 8 11.34 19.43 -4.26
N ALA A 9 10.26 18.77 -4.72
CA ALA A 9 10.21 17.32 -4.85
C ALA A 9 11.23 16.80 -5.88
N TRP A 10 11.28 17.43 -7.06
CA TRP A 10 12.27 17.06 -8.10
C TRP A 10 13.70 17.24 -7.63
N LYS A 11 13.98 18.33 -6.91
CA LYS A 11 15.29 18.52 -6.31
C LYS A 11 15.66 17.39 -5.35
N ILE A 12 14.76 16.99 -4.47
CA ILE A 12 14.99 15.89 -3.52
C ILE A 12 15.26 14.59 -4.26
N LEU A 13 14.47 14.28 -5.29
CA LEU A 13 14.62 13.06 -6.08
C LEU A 13 15.97 13.04 -6.84
N ASN A 14 16.34 14.16 -7.46
CA ASN A 14 17.62 14.26 -8.17
C ASN A 14 18.83 14.21 -7.21
N ASP A 15 18.71 14.78 -6.01
CA ASP A 15 19.74 14.66 -4.97
C ASP A 15 19.90 13.21 -4.48
N LEU A 16 18.82 12.41 -4.51
CA LEU A 16 18.82 10.99 -4.14
C LEU A 16 19.34 10.08 -5.25
N GLU A 17 19.20 10.47 -6.51
CA GLU A 17 19.47 9.64 -7.69
C GLU A 17 20.83 8.93 -7.65
N PRO A 18 21.96 9.59 -7.33
CA PRO A 18 23.26 8.93 -7.24
C PRO A 18 23.37 7.84 -6.17
N HIS A 19 22.41 7.82 -5.21
CA HIS A 19 22.36 6.87 -4.10
C HIS A 19 21.36 5.75 -4.33
N LEU A 20 20.59 5.80 -5.42
CA LEU A 20 19.63 4.78 -5.79
C LEU A 20 20.31 3.56 -6.42
N TRP A 21 19.59 2.46 -6.50
CA TRP A 21 20.01 1.28 -7.22
C TRP A 21 20.46 1.64 -8.65
N ARG A 22 21.63 1.15 -9.05
CA ARG A 22 22.30 1.49 -10.32
C ARG A 22 22.48 3.00 -10.55
N GLU A 23 22.65 3.76 -9.48
CA GLU A 23 22.83 5.22 -9.55
C GLU A 23 21.68 5.94 -10.27
N GLY A 24 20.45 5.43 -10.15
CA GLY A 24 19.26 6.00 -10.79
C GLY A 24 19.19 5.86 -12.31
N LYS A 25 20.17 5.22 -12.96
CA LYS A 25 20.21 5.05 -14.44
C LYS A 25 19.08 4.17 -14.97
N THR A 26 18.41 3.42 -14.11
CA THR A 26 17.26 2.61 -14.44
C THR A 26 16.46 2.31 -13.17
N TYR A 27 15.17 2.03 -13.35
CA TYR A 27 14.25 1.72 -12.28
C TYR A 27 13.67 0.32 -12.45
N PRO A 28 13.28 -0.36 -11.34
CA PRO A 28 12.60 -1.65 -11.43
C PRO A 28 11.32 -1.55 -12.25
N ALA A 29 11.09 -2.50 -13.15
CA ALA A 29 9.98 -2.46 -14.10
C ALA A 29 8.60 -2.60 -13.45
N ASN A 30 8.52 -3.20 -12.26
CA ASN A 30 7.28 -3.45 -11.54
C ASN A 30 7.54 -3.76 -10.05
N PRO A 31 6.49 -3.79 -9.21
CA PRO A 31 6.63 -4.09 -7.78
C PRO A 31 7.27 -5.45 -7.47
N SER A 32 7.05 -6.47 -8.30
CA SER A 32 7.65 -7.81 -8.08
C SER A 32 9.17 -7.77 -8.27
N ALA A 33 9.65 -7.05 -9.29
CA ALA A 33 11.09 -6.86 -9.50
C ALA A 33 11.72 -6.10 -8.31
N LEU A 34 11.03 -5.07 -7.79
CA LEU A 34 11.48 -4.32 -6.62
C LEU A 34 11.54 -5.22 -5.37
N THR A 35 10.56 -6.09 -5.16
CA THR A 35 10.55 -7.07 -4.07
C THR A 35 11.74 -8.02 -4.17
N GLN A 36 12.08 -8.49 -5.37
CA GLN A 36 13.24 -9.37 -5.58
C GLN A 36 14.57 -8.66 -5.27
N LEU A 37 14.74 -7.41 -5.68
CA LEU A 37 15.94 -6.63 -5.36
C LEU A 37 16.13 -6.49 -3.85
N PHE A 38 15.03 -6.28 -3.13
CA PHE A 38 15.06 -6.21 -1.66
C PHE A 38 15.36 -7.58 -1.03
N ALA A 39 14.73 -8.64 -1.50
CA ALA A 39 14.99 -10.01 -1.03
C ALA A 39 16.45 -10.44 -1.25
N ASN A 40 17.04 -10.02 -2.38
CA ASN A 40 18.44 -10.27 -2.72
C ASN A 40 19.42 -9.35 -2.00
N THR A 41 18.94 -8.45 -1.13
CA THR A 41 19.77 -7.43 -0.45
C THR A 41 20.51 -6.45 -1.37
N GLU A 42 20.03 -6.31 -2.62
CA GLU A 42 20.56 -5.32 -3.57
C GLU A 42 20.14 -3.89 -3.22
N ILE A 43 19.03 -3.75 -2.49
CA ILE A 43 18.53 -2.49 -1.94
C ILE A 43 18.18 -2.66 -0.46
N ALA A 44 18.40 -1.63 0.33
CA ALA A 44 18.15 -1.65 1.78
C ALA A 44 16.76 -1.12 2.17
N ILE A 45 16.11 -0.36 1.30
CA ILE A 45 14.80 0.26 1.51
C ILE A 45 13.97 0.07 0.25
N TYR A 46 12.71 -0.31 0.42
CA TYR A 46 11.76 -0.31 -0.69
C TYR A 46 10.36 0.10 -0.24
N PHE A 47 9.52 0.47 -1.20
CA PHE A 47 8.14 0.90 -0.93
C PHE A 47 7.15 -0.22 -1.25
N ASN A 48 6.16 -0.39 -0.40
CA ASN A 48 5.06 -1.30 -0.63
C ASN A 48 3.72 -0.66 -0.23
N TYR A 49 2.68 -0.87 -1.02
CA TYR A 49 1.34 -0.37 -0.74
C TYR A 49 0.63 -1.16 0.37
N ASN A 50 1.04 -2.40 0.60
CA ASN A 50 0.44 -3.24 1.63
C ASN A 50 1.48 -3.62 2.70
N PRO A 51 1.46 -2.98 3.87
CA PRO A 51 2.40 -3.26 4.96
C PRO A 51 2.31 -4.70 5.48
N ALA A 52 1.17 -5.37 5.31
CA ALA A 52 1.01 -6.75 5.77
C ALA A 52 1.72 -7.77 4.87
N ASN A 53 2.00 -7.45 3.60
CA ASN A 53 2.82 -8.31 2.75
C ASN A 53 4.20 -8.56 3.35
N ILE A 54 4.75 -7.59 4.08
CA ILE A 54 6.07 -7.73 4.68
C ILE A 54 6.10 -8.85 5.72
N ALA A 55 5.07 -8.91 6.57
CA ALA A 55 4.94 -9.98 7.54
C ALA A 55 4.88 -11.36 6.87
N LYS A 56 4.12 -11.47 5.79
CA LYS A 56 4.01 -12.69 4.98
C LYS A 56 5.36 -13.10 4.38
N GLU A 57 6.08 -12.17 3.78
CA GLU A 57 7.38 -12.46 3.16
C GLU A 57 8.45 -12.87 4.19
N VAL A 58 8.41 -12.27 5.40
CA VAL A 58 9.27 -12.71 6.51
C VAL A 58 8.86 -14.10 6.98
N THR A 59 7.56 -14.37 7.18
CA THR A 59 7.07 -15.69 7.61
C THR A 59 7.44 -16.78 6.61
N ASN A 60 7.42 -16.47 5.32
CA ASN A 60 7.78 -17.41 4.24
C ASN A 60 9.31 -17.55 4.04
N GLY A 61 10.12 -16.84 4.81
CA GLY A 61 11.58 -16.85 4.68
C GLY A 61 12.12 -16.17 3.43
N VAL A 62 11.29 -15.37 2.73
CA VAL A 62 11.73 -14.54 1.58
C VAL A 62 12.52 -13.33 2.06
N PHE A 63 12.09 -12.74 3.18
CA PHE A 63 12.80 -11.64 3.83
C PHE A 63 13.37 -12.10 5.17
N PRO A 64 14.52 -11.55 5.59
CA PRO A 64 15.07 -11.81 6.91
C PRO A 64 14.15 -11.26 8.02
N ASP A 65 14.21 -11.87 9.21
CA ASP A 65 13.42 -11.49 10.38
C ASP A 65 13.76 -10.11 10.95
N THR A 66 14.83 -9.52 10.50
CA THR A 66 15.26 -8.15 10.85
C THR A 66 14.51 -7.06 10.08
N VAL A 67 13.76 -7.42 9.03
CA VAL A 67 12.98 -6.45 8.24
C VAL A 67 11.89 -5.81 9.09
N ARG A 68 11.73 -4.51 8.93
CA ARG A 68 10.69 -3.71 9.63
C ARG A 68 10.04 -2.74 8.66
N THR A 69 8.73 -2.54 8.84
CA THR A 69 7.97 -1.52 8.14
C THR A 69 7.85 -0.27 9.00
N TYR A 70 7.95 0.89 8.40
CA TYR A 70 7.74 2.17 9.07
C TYR A 70 6.95 3.13 8.17
N ARG A 71 6.38 4.15 8.77
CA ARG A 71 5.74 5.26 8.06
C ARG A 71 6.65 6.47 8.07
N MET A 72 6.55 7.27 7.01
CA MET A 72 7.24 8.55 6.97
C MET A 72 6.61 9.52 7.97
N ASN A 73 7.42 10.36 8.61
CA ASN A 73 6.92 11.37 9.56
C ASN A 73 5.98 12.39 8.89
N ASP A 74 6.20 12.69 7.62
CA ASP A 74 5.36 13.60 6.83
C ASP A 74 4.05 12.94 6.36
N GLY A 75 3.82 11.68 6.70
CA GLY A 75 2.65 10.88 6.33
C GLY A 75 2.89 9.96 5.15
N ASN A 76 1.93 9.07 4.94
CA ASN A 76 1.91 8.12 3.82
C ASN A 76 0.57 8.19 3.12
N ILE A 77 0.54 8.01 1.82
CA ILE A 77 -0.71 7.95 1.06
C ILE A 77 -1.52 6.73 1.51
N GLY A 78 -2.72 7.00 2.00
CA GLY A 78 -3.72 5.98 2.29
C GLY A 78 -4.64 5.76 1.09
N ASN A 79 -5.05 4.52 0.85
CA ASN A 79 -5.94 4.19 -0.25
C ASN A 79 -7.08 3.29 0.23
N THR A 80 -8.24 3.45 -0.39
CA THR A 80 -9.42 2.60 -0.18
C THR A 80 -9.89 2.07 -1.53
N ASN A 81 -10.01 0.76 -1.63
CA ASN A 81 -10.52 0.12 -2.84
C ASN A 81 -12.06 0.06 -2.79
N TYR A 82 -12.70 0.44 -3.88
CA TYR A 82 -14.15 0.44 -4.03
C TYR A 82 -14.59 -0.55 -5.10
N THR A 83 -15.71 -1.20 -4.88
CA THR A 83 -16.40 -1.98 -5.90
C THR A 83 -17.54 -1.16 -6.51
N ILE A 84 -17.63 -1.16 -7.83
CA ILE A 84 -18.63 -0.37 -8.58
C ILE A 84 -19.48 -1.32 -9.42
N ILE A 85 -20.80 -1.09 -9.45
CA ILE A 85 -21.70 -1.80 -10.35
C ILE A 85 -22.01 -0.87 -11.52
N PRO A 86 -21.55 -1.16 -12.75
CA PRO A 86 -21.87 -0.34 -13.92
C PRO A 86 -23.38 -0.25 -14.15
N TYR A 87 -23.84 0.91 -14.61
CA TYR A 87 -25.25 1.16 -14.86
C TYR A 87 -25.90 0.12 -15.79
N ASN A 88 -25.18 -0.31 -16.80
CA ASN A 88 -25.61 -1.29 -17.80
C ASN A 88 -25.30 -2.75 -17.43
N SER A 89 -24.91 -3.05 -16.19
CA SER A 89 -24.67 -4.42 -15.75
C SER A 89 -25.94 -5.27 -15.88
N PRO A 90 -25.89 -6.43 -16.53
CA PRO A 90 -27.03 -7.33 -16.64
C PRO A 90 -27.33 -8.07 -15.33
N ASN A 91 -26.38 -8.14 -14.39
CA ASN A 91 -26.45 -8.94 -13.17
C ASN A 91 -26.39 -8.07 -11.90
N LYS A 92 -27.08 -6.94 -11.87
CA LYS A 92 -27.03 -5.98 -10.75
C LYS A 92 -27.39 -6.61 -9.39
N ALA A 93 -28.41 -7.47 -9.35
CA ALA A 93 -28.83 -8.12 -8.12
C ALA A 93 -27.72 -9.02 -7.54
N ALA A 94 -27.08 -9.83 -8.38
CA ALA A 94 -25.95 -10.67 -7.97
C ALA A 94 -24.74 -9.81 -7.53
N ALA A 95 -24.48 -8.72 -8.22
CA ALA A 95 -23.42 -7.79 -7.87
C ALA A 95 -23.64 -7.11 -6.51
N LEU A 96 -24.88 -6.73 -6.19
CA LEU A 96 -25.26 -6.20 -4.87
C LEU A 96 -25.04 -7.23 -3.77
N VAL A 97 -25.43 -8.50 -4.01
CA VAL A 97 -25.18 -9.59 -3.04
C VAL A 97 -23.69 -9.76 -2.82
N LEU A 98 -22.88 -9.77 -3.89
CA LEU A 98 -21.42 -9.86 -3.77
C LEU A 98 -20.83 -8.68 -2.97
N GLN A 99 -21.26 -7.46 -3.24
CA GLN A 99 -20.81 -6.29 -2.47
C GLN A 99 -21.18 -6.42 -0.98
N ASN A 100 -22.36 -6.89 -0.68
CA ASN A 100 -22.79 -7.12 0.70
C ASN A 100 -21.94 -8.20 1.40
N VAL A 101 -21.60 -9.28 0.70
CA VAL A 101 -20.69 -10.32 1.23
C VAL A 101 -19.29 -9.75 1.46
N LEU A 102 -18.76 -8.97 0.53
CA LEU A 102 -17.43 -8.36 0.67
C LEU A 102 -17.33 -7.37 1.84
N LEU A 103 -18.45 -6.75 2.22
CA LEU A 103 -18.55 -5.83 3.36
C LEU A 103 -19.02 -6.52 4.65
N SER A 104 -19.27 -7.83 4.64
CA SER A 104 -19.62 -8.55 5.86
C SER A 104 -18.45 -8.61 6.85
N GLY A 105 -18.74 -8.67 8.15
CA GLY A 105 -17.71 -8.79 9.18
C GLY A 105 -16.82 -10.01 8.99
N GLU A 106 -17.40 -11.14 8.57
CA GLU A 106 -16.70 -12.40 8.30
C GLU A 106 -15.71 -12.25 7.15
N ALA A 107 -16.13 -11.66 6.02
CA ALA A 107 -15.26 -11.45 4.88
C ALA A 107 -14.13 -10.46 5.21
N GLN A 108 -14.42 -9.41 5.97
CA GLN A 108 -13.42 -8.44 6.40
C GLN A 108 -12.43 -9.05 7.41
N LEU A 109 -12.91 -9.87 8.34
CA LEU A 109 -12.05 -10.64 9.25
C LEU A 109 -11.11 -11.58 8.48
N GLU A 110 -11.64 -12.31 7.48
CA GLU A 110 -10.85 -13.23 6.68
C GLU A 110 -9.76 -12.50 5.89
N LYS A 111 -10.10 -11.38 5.26
CA LYS A 111 -9.14 -10.52 4.54
C LYS A 111 -8.06 -9.92 5.44
N ALA A 112 -8.38 -9.64 6.70
CA ALA A 112 -7.43 -9.06 7.65
C ALA A 112 -6.34 -10.05 8.10
N LYS A 113 -6.57 -11.36 7.97
CA LYS A 113 -5.58 -12.37 8.34
C LYS A 113 -4.32 -12.27 7.47
N PRO A 114 -3.11 -12.21 8.05
CA PRO A 114 -1.85 -12.14 7.30
C PRO A 114 -1.65 -13.28 6.30
N SER A 115 -2.16 -14.49 6.63
CA SER A 115 -2.10 -15.66 5.75
C SER A 115 -2.99 -15.56 4.51
N VAL A 116 -3.98 -14.66 4.50
CA VAL A 116 -4.92 -14.46 3.38
C VAL A 116 -4.52 -13.22 2.59
N TRP A 117 -4.72 -12.04 3.16
CA TRP A 117 -4.44 -10.77 2.51
C TRP A 117 -3.76 -9.74 3.44
N GLY A 118 -4.10 -9.75 4.73
CA GLY A 118 -3.51 -8.88 5.75
C GLY A 118 -3.83 -7.40 5.56
N THR A 119 -4.93 -7.07 4.85
CA THR A 119 -5.31 -5.67 4.63
C THR A 119 -6.19 -5.16 5.76
N ASN A 120 -6.12 -3.87 6.02
CA ASN A 120 -7.06 -3.22 6.94
C ASN A 120 -8.50 -3.44 6.47
N PRO A 121 -9.44 -3.67 7.40
CA PRO A 121 -10.87 -3.71 7.09
C PRO A 121 -11.35 -2.42 6.40
N GLY A 122 -12.27 -2.54 5.46
CA GLY A 122 -12.97 -1.42 4.84
C GLY A 122 -14.23 -0.99 5.60
N ILE A 123 -14.47 -1.55 6.77
CA ILE A 123 -15.60 -1.28 7.67
C ILE A 123 -15.10 -1.02 9.09
N GLU A 124 -15.94 -0.42 9.90
CA GLU A 124 -15.69 -0.26 11.35
C GLU A 124 -15.96 -1.59 12.06
N MET A 125 -14.90 -2.27 12.50
CA MET A 125 -15.00 -3.60 13.10
C MET A 125 -15.76 -3.60 14.45
N ASP A 126 -15.75 -2.51 15.19
CA ASP A 126 -16.51 -2.33 16.43
C ASP A 126 -18.03 -2.35 16.24
N ARG A 127 -18.51 -2.21 15.00
CA ARG A 127 -19.92 -2.34 14.63
C ARG A 127 -20.30 -3.74 14.14
N THR A 128 -19.39 -4.68 14.15
CA THR A 128 -19.64 -6.06 13.77
C THR A 128 -20.12 -6.88 14.97
N ASP A 129 -20.45 -8.16 14.73
CA ASP A 129 -20.72 -9.09 15.82
C ASP A 129 -19.57 -9.14 16.83
N PRO A 130 -19.84 -9.14 18.15
CA PRO A 130 -18.78 -9.19 19.17
C PRO A 130 -17.79 -10.35 19.01
N ALA A 131 -18.23 -11.50 18.51
CA ALA A 131 -17.35 -12.63 18.25
C ALA A 131 -16.38 -12.35 17.09
N ILE A 132 -16.85 -11.65 16.05
CA ILE A 132 -16.02 -11.22 14.91
C ILE A 132 -15.01 -10.17 15.37
N LEU A 133 -15.44 -9.19 16.15
CA LEU A 133 -14.54 -8.19 16.72
C LEU A 133 -13.47 -8.83 17.61
N ALA A 134 -13.85 -9.78 18.45
CA ALA A 134 -12.91 -10.51 19.31
C ALA A 134 -11.88 -11.29 18.47
N ALA A 135 -12.33 -11.97 17.41
CA ALA A 135 -11.45 -12.70 16.49
C ALA A 135 -10.52 -11.76 15.72
N PHE A 136 -10.99 -10.58 15.31
CA PHE A 136 -10.17 -9.56 14.67
C PHE A 136 -9.08 -9.04 15.61
N ASN A 137 -9.43 -8.73 16.85
CA ASN A 137 -8.47 -8.25 17.86
C ASN A 137 -7.45 -9.33 18.27
N ALA A 138 -7.78 -10.60 18.07
CA ALA A 138 -6.88 -11.73 18.32
C ALA A 138 -5.91 -12.03 17.15
N ILE A 139 -6.01 -11.32 16.02
CA ILE A 139 -5.05 -11.48 14.92
C ILE A 139 -3.65 -11.13 15.42
N GLU A 140 -2.73 -12.04 15.24
CA GLU A 140 -1.35 -11.87 15.66
C GLU A 140 -0.69 -10.68 14.96
N LYS A 141 -0.09 -9.77 15.75
CA LYS A 141 0.64 -8.61 15.26
C LYS A 141 2.08 -9.02 14.97
N HIS A 142 2.44 -9.11 13.69
CA HIS A 142 3.80 -9.46 13.30
C HIS A 142 4.74 -8.25 13.46
N PRO A 143 5.96 -8.45 14.05
CA PRO A 143 6.90 -7.34 14.31
C PRO A 143 7.36 -6.58 13.05
N ALA A 144 7.30 -7.23 11.89
CA ALA A 144 7.66 -6.61 10.61
C ALA A 144 6.54 -5.76 10.01
N ALA A 145 5.31 -5.82 10.51
CA ALA A 145 4.17 -5.08 9.97
C ALA A 145 3.80 -3.89 10.86
N ILE A 146 3.28 -2.84 10.23
CA ILE A 146 2.61 -1.76 10.95
C ILE A 146 1.27 -2.29 11.46
N PRO A 147 0.91 -2.09 12.75
CA PRO A 147 -0.38 -2.49 13.27
C PRO A 147 -1.54 -1.90 12.46
N MET A 148 -2.60 -2.69 12.21
CA MET A 148 -3.77 -2.30 11.42
C MET A 148 -4.60 -1.18 12.06
N ASP A 149 -4.52 -1.02 13.37
CA ASP A 149 -5.15 0.04 14.15
C ASP A 149 -4.43 1.39 14.05
N ASN A 150 -3.23 1.42 13.49
CA ASN A 150 -2.46 2.63 13.30
C ASN A 150 -2.72 3.24 11.91
N THR A 151 -3.66 4.17 11.84
CA THR A 151 -3.96 4.97 10.63
C THR A 151 -3.41 6.39 10.69
N ASP A 152 -2.67 6.73 11.73
CA ASP A 152 -2.10 8.06 11.93
C ASP A 152 -1.20 8.47 10.76
N GLY A 153 -1.32 9.71 10.32
CA GLY A 153 -0.53 10.25 9.21
C GLY A 153 -0.93 9.74 7.82
N ALA A 154 -2.11 9.09 7.67
CA ALA A 154 -2.63 8.75 6.36
C ALA A 154 -3.03 10.02 5.60
N LEU A 155 -2.44 10.20 4.42
CA LEU A 155 -2.76 11.30 3.50
C LEU A 155 -3.71 10.79 2.41
N PRO A 156 -4.67 11.62 1.96
CA PRO A 156 -5.53 11.24 0.84
C PRO A 156 -4.74 11.16 -0.47
N GLU A 157 -5.22 10.33 -1.39
CA GLU A 157 -4.71 10.33 -2.76
C GLU A 157 -4.90 11.70 -3.43
N LEU A 158 -3.98 12.02 -4.33
CA LEU A 158 -4.06 13.24 -5.10
C LEU A 158 -5.17 13.15 -6.15
N GLN A 159 -5.79 14.29 -6.46
CA GLN A 159 -6.77 14.38 -7.54
C GLN A 159 -6.11 14.10 -8.89
N GLY A 160 -6.89 13.59 -9.86
CA GLY A 160 -6.38 13.15 -11.16
C GLY A 160 -5.63 14.21 -11.96
N GLU A 161 -5.93 15.49 -11.76
CA GLU A 161 -5.18 16.60 -12.39
C GLU A 161 -3.73 16.67 -11.91
N TRP A 162 -3.50 16.42 -10.62
CA TRP A 162 -2.16 16.37 -10.03
C TRP A 162 -1.37 15.16 -10.53
N ILE A 163 -2.02 14.03 -10.72
CA ILE A 163 -1.39 12.80 -11.23
C ILE A 163 -0.79 13.08 -12.60
N LYS A 164 -1.56 13.66 -13.53
CA LYS A 164 -1.07 14.02 -14.86
C LYS A 164 0.12 14.98 -14.82
N ALA A 165 0.07 15.98 -13.94
CA ALA A 165 1.15 16.95 -13.80
C ALA A 165 2.42 16.30 -13.22
N ILE A 166 2.27 15.37 -12.27
CA ILE A 166 3.38 14.62 -11.68
C ILE A 166 3.99 13.67 -12.70
N GLU A 167 3.19 12.92 -13.46
CA GLU A 167 3.67 12.02 -14.53
C GLU A 167 4.50 12.77 -15.56
N LYS A 168 3.99 13.92 -16.03
CA LYS A 168 4.72 14.79 -16.96
C LYS A 168 6.03 15.29 -16.31
N GLY A 169 5.93 15.83 -15.10
CA GLY A 169 7.10 16.35 -14.38
C GLY A 169 8.16 15.28 -14.08
N TRP A 170 7.74 14.04 -13.81
CA TRP A 170 8.64 12.90 -13.66
C TRP A 170 9.46 12.66 -14.94
N ILE A 171 8.78 12.59 -16.10
CA ILE A 171 9.45 12.39 -17.39
C ILE A 171 10.45 13.52 -17.67
N GLU A 172 10.09 14.78 -17.37
CA GLU A 172 10.89 15.95 -17.66
C GLU A 172 12.08 16.17 -16.72
N ASN A 173 12.01 15.67 -15.48
CA ASN A 173 13.00 16.00 -14.45
C ASN A 173 13.75 14.80 -13.87
N VAL A 174 13.24 13.57 -13.98
CA VAL A 174 13.80 12.38 -13.33
C VAL A 174 13.92 11.20 -14.30
N GLY A 175 12.87 10.89 -15.04
CA GLY A 175 12.74 9.64 -15.81
C GLY A 175 13.46 9.60 -17.16
N THR A 176 14.24 10.59 -17.52
CA THR A 176 14.93 10.71 -18.83
C THR A 176 16.45 10.56 -18.77
N ASN A 177 17.01 10.25 -17.62
CA ASN A 177 18.45 10.07 -17.43
C ASN A 177 18.92 8.66 -17.78
#